data_7575e15178a74971304e7fcf9b92e169
#
_entry.id   7575e15178a74971304e7fcf9b92e169
#
_cell.length_a   1.000
_cell.length_b   1.000
_cell.length_c   1.000
_cell.angle_alpha   90.00
_cell.angle_beta   90.00
_cell.angle_gamma   90.00
#
_symmetry.space_group_name_H-M   'P 1'
#
loop_
_entity.id
_entity.type
_entity.pdbx_description
1 polymer ?
#
loop_
_entity_poly.entity_id
_entity_poly.type
_entity_poly.pdbx_seq_one_letter_code
_entity_poly.pdbx_strand_id
1 'polypeptide(L)'
;MKAVLLVGGEGTRLRPLTCNTVKAMVPIVNRPFLEHLLAYLSSHGVDDIVVTLCYLPDRIESRFGNGSECGVKLAYAMERTPLGTAGAVKNAESHLDGAFFVFNGDIITNIDLRAMLSFHRERNAVATIALTPVENPSAYGVVEAAADGRVKRFIEKPPAGQAPTNLINAGIYILDPTVLRGVPQGIPSMFERHLFPALLSEGAAVFAYSTSDYWIDIGTPEKYRQVQYDLLLRKCATYVHRGTMEANGFGAHRSDVHQSAIVEGPVAFGSNCVIGAGARIKGPAVLGDGCSISDGSIVDNAIIWQNVRVGKGASIRESVIGDNCSVGNHSVVEPGCVVGDNVAITAGSHLQTGQKVWPDTTV
;
A
#
# COMPACT_ATOMS: atom_id res chain seq x y z
N MET A 1 -21.75 -6.61 -2.42
CA MET A 1 -21.71 -5.13 -2.35
C MET A 1 -20.57 -4.66 -3.24
N LYS A 2 -20.67 -3.47 -3.87
CA LYS A 2 -19.63 -2.96 -4.75
C LYS A 2 -18.56 -2.15 -4.01
N ALA A 3 -17.37 -2.05 -4.60
CA ALA A 3 -16.34 -1.12 -4.15
C ALA A 3 -15.73 -0.36 -5.33
N VAL A 4 -15.27 0.86 -5.08
CA VAL A 4 -14.44 1.66 -5.98
C VAL A 4 -13.06 1.80 -5.35
N LEU A 5 -12.02 1.41 -6.08
CA LEU A 5 -10.64 1.55 -5.66
C LEU A 5 -9.97 2.71 -6.40
N LEU A 6 -9.47 3.70 -5.66
CA LEU A 6 -8.80 4.87 -6.21
C LEU A 6 -7.30 4.59 -6.41
N VAL A 7 -6.94 4.14 -7.62
CA VAL A 7 -5.60 3.63 -7.94
C VAL A 7 -4.87 4.52 -8.96
N GLY A 8 -5.48 5.61 -9.40
CA GLY A 8 -4.94 6.50 -10.45
C GLY A 8 -3.71 7.32 -10.11
N GLY A 9 -3.17 7.25 -8.89
CA GLY A 9 -2.07 8.09 -8.42
C GLY A 9 -0.67 7.63 -8.87
N GLU A 10 0.22 8.60 -9.19
CA GLU A 10 1.61 8.34 -9.61
C GLU A 10 2.53 7.83 -8.49
N GLY A 11 2.17 7.97 -7.22
CA GLY A 11 3.00 7.53 -6.09
C GLY A 11 4.32 8.28 -5.94
N THR A 12 4.39 9.56 -6.29
CA THR A 12 5.64 10.35 -6.35
C THR A 12 6.47 10.36 -5.07
N ARG A 13 5.81 10.28 -3.90
CA ARG A 13 6.49 10.23 -2.59
C ARG A 13 7.26 8.92 -2.34
N LEU A 14 6.91 7.84 -3.03
CA LEU A 14 7.63 6.57 -2.99
C LEU A 14 8.82 6.50 -3.94
N ARG A 15 8.99 7.47 -4.83
CA ARG A 15 10.16 7.48 -5.74
C ARG A 15 11.46 7.40 -4.95
N PRO A 16 12.42 6.59 -5.45
CA PRO A 16 12.55 6.04 -6.82
C PRO A 16 11.79 4.73 -7.10
N LEU A 17 11.17 4.07 -6.13
CA LEU A 17 10.51 2.76 -6.30
C LEU A 17 9.34 2.78 -7.31
N THR A 18 8.69 3.93 -7.47
CA THR A 18 7.53 4.11 -8.37
C THR A 18 7.88 4.88 -9.64
N CYS A 19 9.14 4.89 -10.06
CA CYS A 19 9.51 5.48 -11.35
C CYS A 19 9.03 4.64 -12.52
N ASN A 20 9.15 3.31 -12.41
CA ASN A 20 8.85 2.35 -13.46
C ASN A 20 7.57 1.54 -13.20
N THR A 21 6.89 1.78 -12.09
CA THR A 21 5.67 1.05 -11.73
C THR A 21 4.65 1.96 -11.03
N VAL A 22 3.39 1.53 -10.98
CA VAL A 22 2.35 2.22 -10.22
C VAL A 22 2.40 1.81 -8.75
N LYS A 23 1.99 2.70 -7.86
CA LYS A 23 1.97 2.45 -6.42
C LYS A 23 1.23 1.16 -6.03
N ALA A 24 0.14 0.86 -6.72
CA ALA A 24 -0.66 -0.34 -6.48
C ALA A 24 0.04 -1.66 -6.85
N MET A 25 1.13 -1.58 -7.62
CA MET A 25 1.93 -2.73 -8.06
C MET A 25 3.20 -2.93 -7.25
N VAL A 26 3.57 -2.00 -6.35
CA VAL A 26 4.75 -2.22 -5.49
C VAL A 26 4.58 -3.49 -4.66
N PRO A 27 5.61 -4.33 -4.54
CA PRO A 27 5.48 -5.60 -3.85
C PRO A 27 5.40 -5.40 -2.33
N ILE A 28 4.40 -6.00 -1.73
CA ILE A 28 4.27 -6.16 -0.28
C ILE A 28 4.43 -7.65 0.01
N VAL A 29 5.50 -8.03 0.71
CA VAL A 29 5.87 -9.42 0.98
C VAL A 29 5.72 -10.28 -0.30
N ASN A 30 6.40 -9.83 -1.37
CA ASN A 30 6.49 -10.48 -2.69
C ASN A 30 5.16 -10.58 -3.47
N ARG A 31 4.14 -9.79 -3.12
CA ARG A 31 2.85 -9.71 -3.83
C ARG A 31 2.52 -8.25 -4.16
N PRO A 32 1.93 -7.95 -5.31
CA PRO A 32 1.46 -6.60 -5.60
C PRO A 32 0.54 -6.07 -4.48
N PHE A 33 0.72 -4.83 -4.08
CA PHE A 33 -0.12 -4.20 -3.05
C PHE A 33 -1.62 -4.38 -3.33
N LEU A 34 -2.04 -4.20 -4.59
CA LEU A 34 -3.45 -4.33 -4.98
C LEU A 34 -4.00 -5.74 -4.70
N GLU A 35 -3.17 -6.79 -4.81
CA GLU A 35 -3.60 -8.18 -4.53
C GLU A 35 -4.02 -8.34 -3.06
N HIS A 36 -3.33 -7.68 -2.13
CA HIS A 36 -3.71 -7.67 -0.70
C HIS A 36 -5.04 -6.98 -0.48
N LEU A 37 -5.26 -5.84 -1.14
CA LEU A 37 -6.51 -5.09 -1.02
C LEU A 37 -7.69 -5.86 -1.61
N LEU A 38 -7.51 -6.51 -2.77
CA LEU A 38 -8.55 -7.35 -3.38
C LEU A 38 -8.92 -8.54 -2.49
N ALA A 39 -7.93 -9.22 -1.91
CA ALA A 39 -8.17 -10.32 -0.99
C ALA A 39 -8.88 -9.88 0.31
N TYR A 40 -8.52 -8.71 0.83
CA TYR A 40 -9.20 -8.13 1.99
C TYR A 40 -10.67 -7.84 1.68
N LEU A 41 -10.97 -7.21 0.56
CA LEU A 41 -12.34 -6.91 0.14
C LEU A 41 -13.15 -8.21 -0.04
N SER A 42 -12.60 -9.19 -0.75
CA SER A 42 -13.24 -10.48 -0.97
C SER A 42 -13.54 -11.21 0.35
N SER A 43 -12.62 -11.15 1.34
CA SER A 43 -12.84 -11.76 2.66
C SER A 43 -14.03 -11.16 3.44
N HIS A 44 -14.42 -9.95 3.09
CA HIS A 44 -15.60 -9.25 3.63
C HIS A 44 -16.85 -9.38 2.76
N GLY A 45 -16.80 -10.15 1.65
CA GLY A 45 -17.91 -10.33 0.72
C GLY A 45 -18.12 -9.13 -0.22
N VAL A 46 -17.05 -8.39 -0.50
CA VAL A 46 -17.03 -7.28 -1.48
C VAL A 46 -16.27 -7.77 -2.70
N ASP A 47 -17.00 -8.36 -3.66
CA ASP A 47 -16.41 -9.10 -4.79
C ASP A 47 -16.61 -8.41 -6.14
N ASP A 48 -17.45 -7.37 -6.24
CA ASP A 48 -17.68 -6.57 -7.44
C ASP A 48 -16.98 -5.23 -7.28
N ILE A 49 -15.88 -5.04 -7.99
CA ILE A 49 -14.94 -3.97 -7.71
C ILE A 49 -14.66 -3.17 -8.99
N VAL A 50 -14.76 -1.84 -8.90
CA VAL A 50 -14.37 -0.91 -9.96
C VAL A 50 -13.02 -0.28 -9.58
N VAL A 51 -12.02 -0.42 -10.42
CA VAL A 51 -10.71 0.19 -10.23
C VAL A 51 -10.60 1.43 -11.09
N THR A 52 -10.39 2.60 -10.49
CA THR A 52 -10.13 3.83 -11.25
C THR A 52 -8.65 3.93 -11.61
N LEU A 53 -8.35 4.15 -12.88
CA LEU A 53 -7.00 4.15 -13.43
C LEU A 53 -6.71 5.42 -14.20
N CYS A 54 -5.50 5.98 -14.03
CA CYS A 54 -4.99 7.10 -14.81
C CYS A 54 -3.56 6.84 -15.29
N TYR A 55 -2.66 6.54 -14.36
CA TYR A 55 -1.24 6.35 -14.64
C TYR A 55 -0.91 4.87 -14.90
N LEU A 56 -0.22 4.55 -16.00
CA LEU A 56 0.22 3.21 -16.41
C LEU A 56 -0.87 2.11 -16.26
N PRO A 57 -2.07 2.30 -16.81
CA PRO A 57 -3.20 1.39 -16.60
C PRO A 57 -2.93 -0.03 -17.08
N ASP A 58 -2.22 -0.20 -18.20
CA ASP A 58 -1.92 -1.51 -18.81
C ASP A 58 -1.21 -2.47 -17.85
N ARG A 59 -0.43 -1.92 -16.89
CA ARG A 59 0.25 -2.73 -15.88
C ARG A 59 -0.70 -3.42 -14.92
N ILE A 60 -1.80 -2.76 -14.58
CA ILE A 60 -2.82 -3.30 -13.69
C ILE A 60 -3.73 -4.23 -14.46
N GLU A 61 -4.22 -3.81 -15.62
CA GLU A 61 -5.12 -4.61 -16.44
C GLU A 61 -4.48 -5.93 -16.90
N SER A 62 -3.23 -5.89 -17.36
CA SER A 62 -2.52 -7.11 -17.79
C SER A 62 -2.25 -8.08 -16.64
N ARG A 63 -2.06 -7.58 -15.38
CA ARG A 63 -1.79 -8.43 -14.21
C ARG A 63 -3.06 -9.03 -13.62
N PHE A 64 -4.14 -8.27 -13.54
CA PHE A 64 -5.33 -8.66 -12.81
C PHE A 64 -6.52 -9.07 -13.70
N GLY A 65 -6.49 -8.69 -15.00
CA GLY A 65 -7.54 -9.05 -15.95
C GLY A 65 -8.93 -8.73 -15.41
N ASN A 66 -9.81 -9.70 -15.42
CA ASN A 66 -11.18 -9.57 -14.88
C ASN A 66 -11.28 -9.86 -13.37
N GLY A 67 -10.16 -10.10 -12.68
CA GLY A 67 -10.09 -10.35 -11.24
C GLY A 67 -10.34 -11.80 -10.80
N SER A 68 -10.64 -12.72 -11.71
CA SER A 68 -11.01 -14.11 -11.38
C SER A 68 -9.91 -14.84 -10.59
N GLU A 69 -8.63 -14.57 -10.87
CA GLU A 69 -7.49 -15.15 -10.14
C GLU A 69 -7.42 -14.68 -8.67
N CYS A 70 -8.00 -13.52 -8.37
CA CYS A 70 -8.09 -12.97 -7.02
C CYS A 70 -9.44 -13.26 -6.33
N GLY A 71 -10.33 -14.02 -6.98
CA GLY A 71 -11.64 -14.35 -6.45
C GLY A 71 -12.64 -13.18 -6.44
N VAL A 72 -12.42 -12.19 -7.29
CA VAL A 72 -13.26 -11.00 -7.43
C VAL A 72 -13.62 -10.76 -8.90
N LYS A 73 -14.55 -9.84 -9.13
CA LYS A 73 -14.91 -9.33 -10.47
C LYS A 73 -14.42 -7.89 -10.56
N LEU A 74 -13.52 -7.62 -11.51
CA LEU A 74 -12.97 -6.30 -11.76
C LEU A 74 -13.60 -5.66 -13.00
N ALA A 75 -13.95 -4.38 -12.85
CA ALA A 75 -14.20 -3.44 -13.93
C ALA A 75 -13.21 -2.27 -13.80
N TYR A 76 -12.90 -1.60 -14.90
CA TYR A 76 -11.94 -0.51 -14.93
C TYR A 76 -12.60 0.78 -15.40
N ALA A 77 -12.44 1.86 -14.64
CA ALA A 77 -12.89 3.19 -14.98
C ALA A 77 -11.67 4.06 -15.32
N MET A 78 -11.45 4.26 -16.62
CA MET A 78 -10.28 4.98 -17.13
C MET A 78 -10.44 6.48 -17.01
N GLU A 79 -9.44 7.16 -16.46
CA GLU A 79 -9.34 8.62 -16.41
C GLU A 79 -8.32 9.09 -17.46
N ARG A 80 -8.72 9.98 -18.36
CA ARG A 80 -7.79 10.58 -19.35
C ARG A 80 -6.82 11.56 -18.71
N THR A 81 -7.26 12.22 -17.65
CA THR A 81 -6.51 13.16 -16.81
C THR A 81 -6.93 12.92 -15.36
N PRO A 82 -6.07 13.18 -14.36
CA PRO A 82 -6.43 12.99 -12.96
C PRO A 82 -7.68 13.78 -12.56
N LEU A 83 -8.73 13.09 -12.15
CA LEU A 83 -10.02 13.68 -11.75
C LEU A 83 -10.12 13.95 -10.24
N GLY A 84 -9.11 13.59 -9.46
CA GLY A 84 -9.18 13.63 -8.00
C GLY A 84 -10.11 12.55 -7.42
N THR A 85 -10.22 12.49 -6.09
CA THR A 85 -10.91 11.38 -5.42
C THR A 85 -12.41 11.31 -5.75
N ALA A 86 -13.14 12.41 -5.63
CA ALA A 86 -14.57 12.44 -5.93
C ALA A 86 -14.86 12.37 -7.44
N GLY A 87 -14.04 13.02 -8.27
CA GLY A 87 -14.19 12.99 -9.72
C GLY A 87 -13.93 11.59 -10.31
N ALA A 88 -12.96 10.86 -9.77
CA ALA A 88 -12.68 9.47 -10.15
C ALA A 88 -13.86 8.55 -9.84
N VAL A 89 -14.49 8.69 -8.66
CA VAL A 89 -15.71 7.93 -8.31
C VAL A 89 -16.89 8.36 -9.20
N LYS A 90 -17.03 9.65 -9.51
CA LYS A 90 -18.04 10.12 -10.47
C LYS A 90 -17.84 9.50 -11.85
N ASN A 91 -16.60 9.36 -12.30
CA ASN A 91 -16.29 8.70 -13.58
C ASN A 91 -16.70 7.22 -13.60
N ALA A 92 -16.72 6.56 -12.44
CA ALA A 92 -17.17 5.18 -12.27
C ALA A 92 -18.69 5.03 -12.02
N GLU A 93 -19.47 6.11 -11.99
CA GLU A 93 -20.88 6.14 -11.55
C GLU A 93 -21.77 5.15 -12.29
N SER A 94 -21.54 4.91 -13.59
CA SER A 94 -22.34 3.96 -14.39
C SER A 94 -22.26 2.50 -13.92
N HIS A 95 -21.27 2.18 -13.08
CA HIS A 95 -21.11 0.86 -12.47
C HIS A 95 -21.82 0.74 -11.11
N LEU A 96 -22.35 1.83 -10.56
CA LEU A 96 -22.84 1.92 -9.18
C LEU A 96 -24.37 1.93 -9.15
N ASP A 97 -24.96 0.96 -8.44
CA ASP A 97 -26.41 0.71 -8.40
C ASP A 97 -27.01 0.72 -6.99
N GLY A 98 -26.21 1.04 -5.98
CA GLY A 98 -26.60 1.12 -4.56
C GLY A 98 -25.45 1.62 -3.72
N ALA A 99 -25.58 1.65 -2.40
CA ALA A 99 -24.49 2.03 -1.52
C ALA A 99 -23.23 1.19 -1.79
N PHE A 100 -22.09 1.82 -1.85
CA PHE A 100 -20.80 1.21 -2.24
C PHE A 100 -19.66 1.69 -1.35
N PHE A 101 -18.65 0.85 -1.22
CA PHE A 101 -17.39 1.24 -0.60
C PHE A 101 -16.52 2.05 -1.54
N VAL A 102 -15.72 2.94 -0.99
CA VAL A 102 -14.59 3.59 -1.68
C VAL A 102 -13.33 3.41 -0.86
N PHE A 103 -12.25 3.05 -1.50
CA PHE A 103 -10.93 2.91 -0.86
C PHE A 103 -9.89 3.75 -1.59
N ASN A 104 -9.10 4.48 -0.83
CA ASN A 104 -7.82 4.95 -1.33
C ASN A 104 -6.91 3.74 -1.60
N GLY A 105 -6.36 3.66 -2.80
CA GLY A 105 -5.56 2.52 -3.29
C GLY A 105 -4.15 2.46 -2.69
N ASP A 106 -3.97 2.84 -1.43
CA ASP A 106 -2.67 2.86 -0.75
C ASP A 106 -2.74 2.48 0.74
N ILE A 107 -3.83 1.82 1.15
CA ILE A 107 -4.13 1.52 2.55
C ILE A 107 -4.08 0.01 2.79
N ILE A 108 -3.39 -0.41 3.85
CA ILE A 108 -3.51 -1.73 4.46
C ILE A 108 -4.23 -1.57 5.80
N THR A 109 -5.25 -2.39 6.06
CA THR A 109 -6.09 -2.26 7.24
C THR A 109 -6.76 -3.57 7.64
N ASN A 110 -7.21 -3.63 8.90
CA ASN A 110 -8.04 -4.70 9.45
C ASN A 110 -9.47 -4.23 9.79
N ILE A 111 -9.88 -3.05 9.35
CA ILE A 111 -11.22 -2.50 9.65
C ILE A 111 -12.30 -3.51 9.27
N ASP A 112 -13.24 -3.77 10.19
CA ASP A 112 -14.38 -4.63 9.90
C ASP A 112 -15.39 -3.92 8.99
N LEU A 113 -15.35 -4.24 7.69
CA LEU A 113 -16.23 -3.64 6.70
C LEU A 113 -17.71 -4.02 6.91
N ARG A 114 -17.98 -5.18 7.51
CA ARG A 114 -19.36 -5.59 7.80
C ARG A 114 -19.94 -4.75 8.93
N ALA A 115 -19.16 -4.52 9.98
CA ALA A 115 -19.55 -3.64 11.08
C ALA A 115 -19.74 -2.19 10.60
N MET A 116 -18.82 -1.69 9.76
CA MET A 116 -18.94 -0.36 9.15
C MET A 116 -20.20 -0.23 8.29
N LEU A 117 -20.56 -1.28 7.51
CA LEU A 117 -21.77 -1.30 6.71
C LEU A 117 -23.05 -1.33 7.56
N SER A 118 -23.05 -2.10 8.64
CA SER A 118 -24.17 -2.12 9.60
C SER A 118 -24.39 -0.75 10.22
N PHE A 119 -23.32 -0.11 10.67
CA PHE A 119 -23.35 1.26 11.21
C PHE A 119 -23.92 2.26 10.18
N HIS A 120 -23.47 2.20 8.92
CA HIS A 120 -23.95 3.06 7.84
C HIS A 120 -25.48 2.94 7.64
N ARG A 121 -25.98 1.70 7.61
CA ARG A 121 -27.41 1.40 7.45
C ARG A 121 -28.25 1.84 8.64
N GLU A 122 -27.81 1.55 9.86
CA GLU A 122 -28.50 1.93 11.10
C GLU A 122 -28.66 3.44 11.25
N ARG A 123 -27.72 4.21 10.72
CA ARG A 123 -27.74 5.67 10.73
C ARG A 123 -28.48 6.28 9.55
N ASN A 124 -28.96 5.48 8.59
CA ASN A 124 -29.51 5.96 7.31
C ASN A 124 -28.56 7.00 6.67
N ALA A 125 -27.26 6.73 6.74
CA ALA A 125 -26.23 7.64 6.28
C ALA A 125 -26.20 7.72 4.75
N VAL A 126 -25.96 8.92 4.21
CA VAL A 126 -25.62 9.08 2.77
C VAL A 126 -24.11 8.95 2.54
N ALA A 127 -23.31 9.21 3.57
CA ALA A 127 -21.88 8.99 3.57
C ALA A 127 -21.40 8.55 4.96
N THR A 128 -20.53 7.56 5.01
CA THR A 128 -19.81 7.15 6.22
C THR A 128 -18.32 7.18 5.95
N ILE A 129 -17.57 7.87 6.81
CA ILE A 129 -16.11 8.04 6.73
C ILE A 129 -15.47 7.20 7.82
N ALA A 130 -14.60 6.26 7.46
CA ALA A 130 -13.80 5.54 8.46
C ALA A 130 -12.74 6.48 9.05
N LEU A 131 -12.61 6.47 10.37
CA LEU A 131 -11.59 7.23 11.10
C LEU A 131 -10.67 6.31 11.87
N THR A 132 -9.40 6.68 11.92
CA THR A 132 -8.37 6.01 12.73
C THR A 132 -7.58 7.03 13.53
N PRO A 133 -7.14 6.70 14.78
CA PRO A 133 -6.28 7.59 15.55
C PRO A 133 -4.84 7.50 15.05
N VAL A 134 -4.16 8.66 14.99
CA VAL A 134 -2.72 8.74 14.68
C VAL A 134 -2.02 9.65 15.66
N GLU A 135 -0.70 9.46 15.85
CA GLU A 135 0.10 10.33 16.72
C GLU A 135 0.25 11.75 16.17
N ASN A 136 0.46 11.87 14.84
CA ASN A 136 0.59 13.17 14.16
C ASN A 136 -0.50 13.37 13.10
N PRO A 137 -1.61 14.03 13.42
CA PRO A 137 -2.72 14.23 12.50
C PRO A 137 -2.47 15.29 11.41
N SER A 138 -1.42 16.13 11.55
CA SER A 138 -1.19 17.26 10.62
C SER A 138 -0.89 16.85 9.18
N ALA A 139 -0.51 15.58 8.94
CA ALA A 139 -0.27 15.07 7.60
C ALA A 139 -1.54 14.62 6.86
N TYR A 140 -2.69 14.61 7.52
CA TYR A 140 -3.94 14.00 7.08
C TYR A 140 -5.13 14.94 7.17
N GLY A 141 -6.23 14.55 6.56
CA GLY A 141 -7.54 15.15 6.82
C GLY A 141 -8.06 14.72 8.19
N VAL A 142 -8.34 15.70 9.06
CA VAL A 142 -8.88 15.49 10.40
C VAL A 142 -10.39 15.65 10.36
N VAL A 143 -11.12 14.76 11.03
CA VAL A 143 -12.58 14.77 11.07
C VAL A 143 -13.07 14.96 12.50
N GLU A 144 -13.81 16.02 12.74
CA GLU A 144 -14.49 16.27 14.00
C GLU A 144 -15.91 15.72 13.93
N ALA A 145 -16.26 14.84 14.86
CA ALA A 145 -17.58 14.24 14.96
C ALA A 145 -18.23 14.51 16.33
N ALA A 146 -19.56 14.46 16.37
CA ALA A 146 -20.32 14.45 17.62
C ALA A 146 -20.26 13.07 18.29
N ALA A 147 -20.77 12.98 19.53
CA ALA A 147 -20.79 11.72 20.28
C ALA A 147 -21.63 10.62 19.63
N ASP A 148 -22.62 10.98 18.80
CA ASP A 148 -23.44 10.06 18.03
C ASP A 148 -22.78 9.61 16.69
N GLY A 149 -21.56 10.12 16.40
CA GLY A 149 -20.81 9.87 15.20
C GLY A 149 -21.12 10.81 14.03
N ARG A 150 -22.06 11.76 14.16
CA ARG A 150 -22.36 12.72 13.09
C ARG A 150 -21.18 13.64 12.86
N VAL A 151 -20.71 13.73 11.60
CA VAL A 151 -19.58 14.60 11.24
C VAL A 151 -19.99 16.06 11.36
N LYS A 152 -19.18 16.84 12.07
CA LYS A 152 -19.35 18.29 12.23
C LYS A 152 -18.50 19.07 11.27
N ARG A 153 -17.24 18.65 11.09
CA ARG A 153 -16.26 19.39 10.32
C ARG A 153 -15.18 18.46 9.78
N PHE A 154 -14.72 18.77 8.57
CA PHE A 154 -13.56 18.17 7.92
C PHE A 154 -12.46 19.25 7.79
N ILE A 155 -11.24 18.95 8.21
CA ILE A 155 -10.10 19.89 8.17
C ILE A 155 -8.94 19.20 7.46
N GLU A 156 -8.66 19.62 6.24
CA GLU A 156 -7.56 19.05 5.45
C GLU A 156 -6.22 19.59 5.92
N LYS A 157 -5.37 18.69 6.43
CA LYS A 157 -3.99 18.97 6.87
C LYS A 157 -3.86 20.21 7.76
N PRO A 158 -4.42 20.17 8.97
CA PRO A 158 -4.30 21.29 9.90
C PRO A 158 -2.84 21.56 10.25
N PRO A 159 -2.46 22.82 10.53
CA PRO A 159 -1.13 23.13 11.04
C PRO A 159 -0.80 22.31 12.30
N ALA A 160 0.50 22.08 12.55
CA ALA A 160 0.95 21.33 13.71
C ALA A 160 0.40 21.92 15.00
N GLY A 161 -0.15 21.07 15.88
CA GLY A 161 -0.74 21.47 17.16
C GLY A 161 -2.13 22.13 17.07
N GLN A 162 -2.73 22.27 15.86
CA GLN A 162 -4.04 22.87 15.70
C GLN A 162 -5.15 21.85 15.34
N ALA A 163 -4.82 20.57 15.28
CA ALA A 163 -5.80 19.52 15.08
C ALA A 163 -6.70 19.40 16.32
N PRO A 164 -8.04 19.46 16.19
CA PRO A 164 -8.97 19.36 17.32
C PRO A 164 -9.06 17.94 17.89
N THR A 165 -8.61 16.96 17.13
CA THR A 165 -8.61 15.54 17.49
C THR A 165 -7.47 14.83 16.76
N ASN A 166 -7.11 13.64 17.21
CA ASN A 166 -6.16 12.76 16.52
C ASN A 166 -6.84 11.78 15.55
N LEU A 167 -8.15 11.85 15.40
CA LEU A 167 -8.90 11.03 14.46
C LEU A 167 -8.80 11.60 13.05
N ILE A 168 -8.21 10.81 12.17
CA ILE A 168 -8.01 11.18 10.77
C ILE A 168 -8.91 10.38 9.84
N ASN A 169 -9.14 10.93 8.66
CA ASN A 169 -9.74 10.23 7.55
C ASN A 169 -8.87 9.04 7.13
N ALA A 170 -9.39 7.84 7.34
CA ALA A 170 -8.70 6.60 7.01
C ALA A 170 -8.68 6.29 5.49
N GLY A 171 -9.32 7.12 4.64
CA GLY A 171 -9.42 6.91 3.21
C GLY A 171 -10.31 5.72 2.81
N ILE A 172 -11.25 5.37 3.66
CA ILE A 172 -12.26 4.31 3.44
C ILE A 172 -13.62 4.92 3.70
N TYR A 173 -14.52 4.73 2.75
CA TYR A 173 -15.85 5.35 2.80
C TYR A 173 -16.93 4.36 2.40
N ILE A 174 -18.16 4.59 2.88
CA ILE A 174 -19.39 4.07 2.28
C ILE A 174 -20.19 5.27 1.79
N LEU A 175 -20.57 5.25 0.53
CA LEU A 175 -21.31 6.33 -0.10
C LEU A 175 -22.61 5.80 -0.71
N ASP A 176 -23.69 6.56 -0.60
CA ASP A 176 -24.88 6.39 -1.41
C ASP A 176 -24.65 7.07 -2.78
N PRO A 177 -25.05 6.46 -3.92
CA PRO A 177 -24.84 7.06 -5.24
C PRO A 177 -25.43 8.47 -5.40
N THR A 178 -26.44 8.81 -4.61
CA THR A 178 -27.07 10.14 -4.66
C THR A 178 -26.12 11.28 -4.36
N VAL A 179 -25.06 11.03 -3.56
CA VAL A 179 -24.04 12.05 -3.25
C VAL A 179 -23.24 12.48 -4.48
N LEU A 180 -23.17 11.63 -5.51
CA LEU A 180 -22.46 11.92 -6.75
C LEU A 180 -23.21 12.92 -7.67
N ARG A 181 -24.48 13.22 -7.39
CA ARG A 181 -25.22 14.23 -8.17
C ARG A 181 -24.60 15.63 -8.06
N GLY A 182 -23.98 15.95 -6.92
CA GLY A 182 -23.27 17.19 -6.70
C GLY A 182 -21.84 17.24 -7.28
N VAL A 183 -21.33 16.12 -7.83
CA VAL A 183 -19.99 16.05 -8.41
C VAL A 183 -20.07 16.24 -9.92
N PRO A 184 -19.41 17.27 -10.50
CA PRO A 184 -19.46 17.53 -11.93
C PRO A 184 -18.68 16.45 -12.70
N GLN A 185 -19.25 16.03 -13.85
CA GLN A 185 -18.65 15.03 -14.72
C GLN A 185 -17.40 15.58 -15.41
N GLY A 186 -16.28 14.80 -15.36
CA GLY A 186 -15.05 15.14 -16.07
C GLY A 186 -14.25 16.33 -15.50
N ILE A 187 -14.65 16.84 -14.35
CA ILE A 187 -13.96 17.94 -13.67
C ILE A 187 -13.26 17.43 -12.41
N PRO A 188 -11.98 17.79 -12.18
CA PRO A 188 -11.26 17.39 -10.98
C PRO A 188 -11.99 17.80 -9.70
N SER A 189 -12.33 16.83 -8.87
CA SER A 189 -13.04 17.04 -7.61
C SER A 189 -12.48 16.11 -6.52
N MET A 190 -12.34 16.66 -5.31
CA MET A 190 -11.82 15.94 -4.14
C MET A 190 -12.91 15.74 -3.11
N PHE A 191 -12.92 14.60 -2.43
CA PHE A 191 -13.82 14.35 -1.30
C PHE A 191 -13.66 15.41 -0.21
N GLU A 192 -12.43 15.67 0.17
CA GLU A 192 -12.06 16.48 1.33
C GLU A 192 -12.34 17.97 1.15
N ARG A 193 -12.23 18.46 -0.09
CA ARG A 193 -12.32 19.89 -0.40
C ARG A 193 -13.66 20.32 -1.01
N HIS A 194 -14.34 19.36 -1.65
CA HIS A 194 -15.56 19.67 -2.41
C HIS A 194 -16.77 18.87 -1.89
N LEU A 195 -16.73 17.51 -1.96
CA LEU A 195 -17.91 16.70 -1.69
C LEU A 195 -18.33 16.74 -0.21
N PHE A 196 -17.43 16.41 0.72
CA PHE A 196 -17.81 16.38 2.15
C PHE A 196 -18.20 17.76 2.68
N PRO A 197 -17.47 18.87 2.39
CA PRO A 197 -17.94 20.20 2.78
C PRO A 197 -19.33 20.56 2.23
N ALA A 198 -19.63 20.22 0.97
CA ALA A 198 -20.95 20.45 0.39
C ALA A 198 -22.03 19.66 1.12
N LEU A 199 -21.86 18.35 1.32
CA LEU A 199 -22.80 17.52 2.06
C LEU A 199 -23.04 18.02 3.48
N LEU A 200 -22.01 18.48 4.18
CA LEU A 200 -22.14 19.03 5.53
C LEU A 200 -22.92 20.35 5.51
N SER A 201 -22.69 21.23 4.53
CA SER A 201 -23.41 22.50 4.41
C SER A 201 -24.90 22.30 4.09
N GLU A 202 -25.24 21.23 3.39
CA GLU A 202 -26.63 20.82 3.09
C GLU A 202 -27.32 20.09 4.26
N GLY A 203 -26.59 19.85 5.38
CA GLY A 203 -27.11 19.11 6.52
C GLY A 203 -27.32 17.61 6.27
N ALA A 204 -26.65 17.06 5.23
CA ALA A 204 -26.74 15.67 4.87
C ALA A 204 -26.32 14.72 6.02
N ALA A 205 -26.79 13.49 5.99
CA ALA A 205 -26.50 12.46 6.99
C ALA A 205 -25.10 11.86 6.78
N VAL A 206 -24.05 12.63 7.14
CA VAL A 206 -22.65 12.20 7.08
C VAL A 206 -22.19 11.76 8.45
N PHE A 207 -21.68 10.53 8.57
CA PHE A 207 -21.25 9.93 9.83
C PHE A 207 -19.80 9.47 9.79
N ALA A 208 -19.18 9.46 10.94
CA ALA A 208 -17.84 8.95 11.18
C ALA A 208 -17.91 7.57 11.87
N TYR A 209 -17.24 6.58 11.29
CA TYR A 209 -17.03 5.26 11.89
C TYR A 209 -15.61 5.19 12.44
N SER A 210 -15.47 5.38 13.75
CA SER A 210 -14.16 5.38 14.40
C SER A 210 -13.76 3.97 14.79
N THR A 211 -12.51 3.62 14.50
CA THR A 211 -11.90 2.32 14.84
C THR A 211 -10.47 2.51 15.28
N SER A 212 -9.97 1.59 16.11
CA SER A 212 -8.55 1.45 16.49
C SER A 212 -7.88 0.24 15.82
N ASP A 213 -8.52 -0.34 14.82
CA ASP A 213 -7.95 -1.44 14.06
C ASP A 213 -6.66 -1.01 13.35
N TYR A 214 -5.83 -2.00 13.00
CA TYR A 214 -4.62 -1.72 12.24
C TYR A 214 -4.92 -0.94 10.96
N TRP A 215 -4.17 0.12 10.76
CA TRP A 215 -4.25 0.96 9.58
C TRP A 215 -2.89 1.59 9.26
N ILE A 216 -2.50 1.53 8.00
CA ILE A 216 -1.30 2.21 7.49
C ILE A 216 -1.50 2.58 6.02
N ASP A 217 -1.05 3.79 5.63
CA ASP A 217 -0.91 4.18 4.23
C ASP A 217 0.55 3.96 3.77
N ILE A 218 0.75 3.39 2.58
CA ILE A 218 2.09 3.21 2.01
C ILE A 218 2.57 4.48 1.27
N GLY A 219 2.39 5.63 1.90
CA GLY A 219 2.66 6.95 1.28
C GLY A 219 4.14 7.31 1.15
N THR A 220 5.04 6.71 1.94
CA THR A 220 6.48 6.99 1.95
C THR A 220 7.29 5.70 2.04
N PRO A 221 8.60 5.72 1.68
CA PRO A 221 9.47 4.54 1.80
C PRO A 221 9.55 3.97 3.22
N GLU A 222 9.49 4.82 4.25
CA GLU A 222 9.51 4.39 5.65
C GLU A 222 8.26 3.60 5.99
N LYS A 223 7.07 4.11 5.62
CA LYS A 223 5.80 3.42 5.83
C LYS A 223 5.68 2.17 4.95
N TYR A 224 6.21 2.22 3.72
CA TYR A 224 6.30 1.05 2.86
C TYR A 224 7.14 -0.06 3.51
N ARG A 225 8.28 0.26 4.12
CA ARG A 225 9.09 -0.70 4.88
C ARG A 225 8.36 -1.16 6.14
N GLN A 226 7.71 -0.24 6.85
CA GLN A 226 6.97 -0.56 8.07
C GLN A 226 5.85 -1.58 7.83
N VAL A 227 5.05 -1.44 6.77
CA VAL A 227 3.98 -2.40 6.47
C VAL A 227 4.52 -3.80 6.17
N GLN A 228 5.66 -3.91 5.50
CA GLN A 228 6.34 -5.20 5.28
C GLN A 228 6.67 -5.88 6.62
N TYR A 229 7.26 -5.12 7.54
CA TYR A 229 7.61 -5.61 8.86
C TYR A 229 6.38 -6.00 9.68
N ASP A 230 5.34 -5.18 9.66
CA ASP A 230 4.11 -5.44 10.42
C ASP A 230 3.39 -6.69 9.93
N LEU A 231 3.41 -6.95 8.62
CA LEU A 231 2.87 -8.19 8.05
C LEU A 231 3.70 -9.41 8.44
N LEU A 232 5.03 -9.33 8.34
CA LEU A 232 5.94 -10.41 8.76
C LEU A 232 5.82 -10.71 10.25
N LEU A 233 5.63 -9.68 11.08
CA LEU A 233 5.42 -9.77 12.53
C LEU A 233 3.96 -10.08 12.91
N ARG A 234 3.07 -10.29 11.93
CA ARG A 234 1.64 -10.62 12.12
C ARG A 234 0.84 -9.59 12.91
N LYS A 235 1.21 -8.33 12.84
CA LYS A 235 0.43 -7.24 13.44
C LYS A 235 -0.82 -6.91 12.63
N CYS A 236 -0.86 -7.30 11.35
CA CYS A 236 -2.00 -7.17 10.48
C CYS A 236 -2.46 -8.56 10.02
N ALA A 237 -3.76 -8.86 10.18
CA ALA A 237 -4.35 -10.12 9.76
C ALA A 237 -4.70 -10.15 8.27
N THR A 238 -4.82 -8.99 7.64
CA THR A 238 -5.17 -8.84 6.23
C THR A 238 -3.95 -9.12 5.36
N TYR A 239 -3.76 -10.40 5.02
CA TYR A 239 -2.57 -10.83 4.32
C TYR A 239 -2.87 -11.96 3.34
N VAL A 240 -2.48 -11.77 2.08
CA VAL A 240 -2.53 -12.85 1.08
C VAL A 240 -1.30 -13.71 1.23
N HIS A 241 -1.46 -14.82 1.89
CA HIS A 241 -0.41 -15.82 1.95
C HIS A 241 -0.69 -16.95 0.95
N ARG A 242 0.16 -17.11 -0.04
CA ARG A 242 0.21 -18.29 -0.88
C ARG A 242 1.60 -18.95 -0.72
N GLY A 243 1.75 -19.76 0.30
CA GLY A 243 2.98 -20.52 0.54
C GLY A 243 2.96 -21.19 1.91
N THR A 244 3.76 -22.23 2.10
CA THR A 244 3.94 -22.86 3.41
C THR A 244 4.70 -21.93 4.34
N MET A 245 4.11 -21.62 5.49
CA MET A 245 4.83 -20.96 6.58
C MET A 245 5.74 -22.00 7.22
N GLU A 246 7.03 -21.81 7.10
CA GLU A 246 8.01 -22.53 7.90
C GLU A 246 8.25 -21.82 9.25
N ALA A 247 8.80 -22.55 10.24
CA ALA A 247 9.01 -22.02 11.59
C ALA A 247 9.85 -20.73 11.65
N ASN A 248 10.67 -20.46 10.63
CA ASN A 248 11.59 -19.36 10.53
C ASN A 248 11.24 -18.33 9.43
N GLY A 249 10.06 -18.41 8.81
CA GLY A 249 9.67 -17.45 7.76
C GLY A 249 8.71 -18.04 6.73
N PHE A 250 8.42 -17.22 5.68
CA PHE A 250 7.59 -17.65 4.56
C PHE A 250 8.47 -18.36 3.54
N GLY A 251 8.37 -19.67 3.47
CA GLY A 251 9.21 -20.52 2.63
C GLY A 251 9.00 -20.26 1.14
N ALA A 252 10.09 -20.28 0.42
CA ALA A 252 10.13 -20.17 -1.02
C ALA A 252 10.16 -21.56 -1.67
N HIS A 253 9.39 -21.74 -2.73
CA HIS A 253 9.58 -22.88 -3.59
C HIS A 253 10.93 -22.80 -4.32
N ARG A 254 11.76 -23.86 -4.20
CA ARG A 254 13.03 -24.03 -4.94
C ARG A 254 14.16 -23.04 -4.60
N SER A 255 14.25 -22.56 -3.37
CA SER A 255 15.39 -21.76 -2.97
C SER A 255 16.55 -22.66 -2.48
N ASP A 256 17.77 -22.29 -2.86
CA ASP A 256 19.01 -22.97 -2.46
C ASP A 256 19.70 -22.17 -1.36
N VAL A 257 19.68 -22.69 -0.15
CA VAL A 257 20.26 -22.04 1.04
C VAL A 257 21.44 -22.87 1.52
N HIS A 258 22.64 -22.31 1.42
CA HIS A 258 23.85 -23.01 1.87
C HIS A 258 23.75 -23.35 3.36
N GLN A 259 24.23 -24.55 3.75
CA GLN A 259 24.13 -25.06 5.12
C GLN A 259 24.77 -24.18 6.19
N SER A 260 25.77 -23.36 5.83
CA SER A 260 26.43 -22.40 6.72
C SER A 260 25.82 -21.00 6.70
N ALA A 261 24.77 -20.77 5.92
CA ALA A 261 24.03 -19.51 5.96
C ALA A 261 23.21 -19.42 7.26
N ILE A 262 23.08 -18.21 7.77
CA ILE A 262 22.34 -17.93 9.00
C ILE A 262 21.11 -17.08 8.65
N VAL A 263 19.92 -17.58 8.96
CA VAL A 263 18.65 -16.87 8.79
C VAL A 263 18.00 -16.72 10.15
N GLU A 264 17.81 -15.48 10.59
CA GLU A 264 17.26 -15.13 11.89
C GLU A 264 16.01 -14.23 11.77
N GLY A 265 14.97 -14.51 12.54
CA GLY A 265 13.72 -13.76 12.58
C GLY A 265 12.81 -14.04 11.37
N PRO A 266 11.70 -13.29 11.22
CA PRO A 266 10.77 -13.51 10.13
C PRO A 266 11.35 -13.00 8.81
N VAL A 267 11.56 -13.92 7.87
CA VAL A 267 12.05 -13.62 6.52
C VAL A 267 11.09 -14.20 5.48
N ALA A 268 10.66 -13.39 4.52
CA ALA A 268 9.94 -13.87 3.36
C ALA A 268 10.91 -14.05 2.18
N PHE A 269 10.93 -15.26 1.64
CA PHE A 269 11.70 -15.56 0.42
C PHE A 269 10.75 -15.67 -0.77
N GLY A 270 11.16 -15.08 -1.88
CA GLY A 270 10.63 -15.39 -3.19
C GLY A 270 11.13 -16.74 -3.71
N SER A 271 10.66 -17.15 -4.87
CA SER A 271 11.08 -18.40 -5.52
C SER A 271 12.48 -18.27 -6.13
N ASN A 272 13.22 -19.40 -6.20
CA ASN A 272 14.52 -19.50 -6.84
C ASN A 272 15.60 -18.55 -6.26
N CYS A 273 15.53 -18.28 -4.95
CA CYS A 273 16.59 -17.55 -4.26
C CYS A 273 17.82 -18.45 -4.03
N VAL A 274 19.00 -17.86 -4.10
CA VAL A 274 20.27 -18.54 -3.81
C VAL A 274 20.99 -17.80 -2.68
N ILE A 275 21.28 -18.49 -1.58
CA ILE A 275 21.93 -17.91 -0.39
C ILE A 275 23.27 -18.62 -0.18
N GLY A 276 24.35 -17.88 -0.32
CA GLY A 276 25.74 -18.37 -0.29
C GLY A 276 26.28 -18.72 1.09
N ALA A 277 27.48 -19.26 1.11
CA ALA A 277 28.15 -19.73 2.32
C ALA A 277 28.41 -18.58 3.32
N GLY A 278 28.04 -18.78 4.59
CA GLY A 278 28.23 -17.79 5.66
C GLY A 278 27.45 -16.49 5.49
N ALA A 279 26.52 -16.40 4.51
CA ALA A 279 25.64 -15.26 4.38
C ALA A 279 24.70 -15.17 5.61
N ARG A 280 24.38 -13.95 6.01
CA ARG A 280 23.50 -13.68 7.15
C ARG A 280 22.30 -12.86 6.72
N ILE A 281 21.10 -13.40 6.98
CA ILE A 281 19.84 -12.70 6.73
C ILE A 281 19.12 -12.55 8.05
N LYS A 282 18.92 -11.31 8.47
CA LYS A 282 18.21 -10.98 9.70
C LYS A 282 16.91 -10.26 9.39
N GLY A 283 15.82 -10.83 9.87
CA GLY A 283 14.47 -10.26 9.69
C GLY A 283 14.07 -9.24 10.76
N PRO A 284 12.96 -8.52 10.52
CA PRO A 284 12.04 -8.75 9.40
C PRO A 284 12.63 -8.36 8.04
N ALA A 285 12.72 -9.29 7.11
CA ALA A 285 13.29 -9.04 5.78
C ALA A 285 12.48 -9.72 4.67
N VAL A 286 12.54 -9.15 3.47
CA VAL A 286 11.89 -9.71 2.28
C VAL A 286 12.91 -9.82 1.16
N LEU A 287 13.01 -11.00 0.56
CA LEU A 287 13.77 -11.24 -0.66
C LEU A 287 12.78 -11.66 -1.76
N GLY A 288 12.79 -10.94 -2.87
CA GLY A 288 11.97 -11.24 -4.05
C GLY A 288 12.48 -12.46 -4.83
N ASP A 289 11.71 -12.85 -5.86
CA ASP A 289 12.04 -13.99 -6.71
C ASP A 289 13.41 -13.80 -7.39
N GLY A 290 14.19 -14.89 -7.51
CA GLY A 290 15.44 -14.89 -8.23
C GLY A 290 16.59 -14.12 -7.56
N CYS A 291 16.46 -13.73 -6.30
CA CYS A 291 17.55 -13.05 -5.58
C CYS A 291 18.73 -13.97 -5.31
N SER A 292 19.95 -13.44 -5.45
CA SER A 292 21.19 -14.13 -5.15
C SER A 292 22.00 -13.36 -4.11
N ILE A 293 22.21 -13.95 -2.95
CA ILE A 293 22.98 -13.40 -1.83
C ILE A 293 24.28 -14.18 -1.73
N SER A 294 25.40 -13.55 -2.11
CA SER A 294 26.70 -14.24 -2.17
C SER A 294 27.32 -14.47 -0.79
N ASP A 295 28.44 -15.22 -0.77
CA ASP A 295 29.13 -15.63 0.44
C ASP A 295 29.46 -14.48 1.38
N GLY A 296 29.24 -14.67 2.67
CA GLY A 296 29.57 -13.73 3.74
C GLY A 296 28.84 -12.40 3.68
N SER A 297 27.83 -12.24 2.83
CA SER A 297 27.02 -11.01 2.75
C SER A 297 26.06 -10.91 3.93
N ILE A 298 25.64 -9.69 4.22
CA ILE A 298 24.68 -9.37 5.30
C ILE A 298 23.47 -8.66 4.72
N VAL A 299 22.29 -9.17 5.01
CA VAL A 299 20.98 -8.53 4.74
C VAL A 299 20.28 -8.40 6.08
N ASP A 300 20.14 -7.19 6.60
CA ASP A 300 19.58 -6.91 7.92
C ASP A 300 18.37 -5.96 7.80
N ASN A 301 17.19 -6.44 8.15
CA ASN A 301 15.93 -5.67 8.10
C ASN A 301 15.72 -4.96 6.75
N ALA A 302 16.01 -5.63 5.63
CA ALA A 302 15.94 -5.04 4.29
C ALA A 302 14.85 -5.67 3.43
N ILE A 303 14.33 -4.87 2.50
CA ILE A 303 13.36 -5.28 1.48
C ILE A 303 14.07 -5.30 0.13
N ILE A 304 14.22 -6.47 -0.43
CA ILE A 304 14.93 -6.70 -1.69
C ILE A 304 13.92 -7.25 -2.70
N TRP A 305 13.71 -6.53 -3.80
CA TRP A 305 12.78 -6.92 -4.85
C TRP A 305 13.37 -8.04 -5.71
N GLN A 306 12.76 -8.30 -6.88
CA GLN A 306 13.10 -9.45 -7.70
C GLN A 306 14.47 -9.31 -8.40
N ASN A 307 15.13 -10.45 -8.65
CA ASN A 307 16.35 -10.57 -9.47
C ASN A 307 17.53 -9.73 -8.97
N VAL A 308 17.61 -9.43 -7.68
CA VAL A 308 18.73 -8.66 -7.11
C VAL A 308 19.90 -9.59 -6.83
N ARG A 309 21.11 -9.14 -7.21
CA ARG A 309 22.37 -9.83 -6.92
C ARG A 309 23.16 -9.06 -5.89
N VAL A 310 23.43 -9.69 -4.75
CA VAL A 310 24.25 -9.12 -3.67
C VAL A 310 25.60 -9.81 -3.68
N GLY A 311 26.65 -9.05 -3.92
CA GLY A 311 28.02 -9.51 -4.07
C GLY A 311 28.64 -9.97 -2.74
N LYS A 312 29.76 -10.67 -2.82
CA LYS A 312 30.46 -11.25 -1.69
C LYS A 312 30.82 -10.20 -0.64
N GLY A 313 30.52 -10.48 0.62
CA GLY A 313 30.80 -9.61 1.77
C GLY A 313 30.11 -8.24 1.74
N ALA A 314 29.11 -8.03 0.88
CA ALA A 314 28.32 -6.82 0.87
C ALA A 314 27.37 -6.77 2.06
N SER A 315 27.00 -5.57 2.50
CA SER A 315 26.08 -5.34 3.63
C SER A 315 24.95 -4.39 3.23
N ILE A 316 23.71 -4.84 3.43
CA ILE A 316 22.49 -4.04 3.19
C ILE A 316 21.69 -4.01 4.49
N ARG A 317 21.43 -2.81 5.00
CA ARG A 317 20.72 -2.63 6.28
C ARG A 317 19.52 -1.70 6.12
N GLU A 318 18.38 -2.09 6.70
CA GLU A 318 17.15 -1.28 6.81
C GLU A 318 16.82 -0.46 5.56
N SER A 319 16.99 -1.04 4.38
CA SER A 319 16.90 -0.37 3.09
C SER A 319 15.96 -1.08 2.14
N VAL A 320 15.60 -0.42 1.05
CA VAL A 320 14.78 -0.99 -0.03
C VAL A 320 15.59 -1.00 -1.31
N ILE A 321 15.72 -2.16 -1.94
CA ILE A 321 16.42 -2.35 -3.22
C ILE A 321 15.39 -2.79 -4.27
N GLY A 322 15.24 -2.04 -5.35
CA GLY A 322 14.35 -2.31 -6.48
C GLY A 322 14.76 -3.49 -7.35
N ASP A 323 13.96 -3.77 -8.37
CA ASP A 323 14.14 -4.91 -9.26
C ASP A 323 15.47 -4.86 -10.06
N ASN A 324 16.03 -6.04 -10.33
CA ASN A 324 17.19 -6.25 -11.22
C ASN A 324 18.46 -5.49 -10.82
N CYS A 325 18.62 -5.09 -9.56
CA CYS A 325 19.79 -4.39 -9.07
C CYS A 325 20.99 -5.35 -8.87
N SER A 326 22.19 -4.78 -8.96
CA SER A 326 23.42 -5.47 -8.56
C SER A 326 24.15 -4.66 -7.47
N VAL A 327 24.44 -5.30 -6.35
CA VAL A 327 25.22 -4.73 -5.25
C VAL A 327 26.61 -5.40 -5.30
N GLY A 328 27.64 -4.61 -5.59
CA GLY A 328 28.99 -5.11 -5.78
C GLY A 328 29.61 -5.70 -4.52
N ASN A 329 30.72 -6.45 -4.70
CA ASN A 329 31.44 -7.05 -3.57
C ASN A 329 31.90 -6.00 -2.55
N HIS A 330 31.76 -6.31 -1.26
CA HIS A 330 32.16 -5.45 -0.14
C HIS A 330 31.52 -4.05 -0.13
N SER A 331 30.44 -3.85 -0.86
CA SER A 331 29.66 -2.60 -0.81
C SER A 331 28.84 -2.53 0.47
N VAL A 332 28.58 -1.31 0.93
CA VAL A 332 27.78 -1.03 2.11
C VAL A 332 26.59 -0.16 1.73
N VAL A 333 25.40 -0.61 2.08
CA VAL A 333 24.14 0.15 1.94
C VAL A 333 23.61 0.42 3.34
N GLU A 334 23.72 1.68 3.76
CA GLU A 334 23.33 2.13 5.12
C GLU A 334 21.81 2.24 5.28
N PRO A 335 21.32 2.30 6.53
CA PRO A 335 19.89 2.39 6.83
C PRO A 335 19.16 3.51 6.09
N GLY A 336 17.94 3.23 5.68
CA GLY A 336 17.05 4.21 5.03
C GLY A 336 17.33 4.43 3.55
N CYS A 337 18.32 3.76 2.96
CA CYS A 337 18.55 3.86 1.52
C CYS A 337 17.36 3.31 0.73
N VAL A 338 17.07 3.97 -0.39
CA VAL A 338 16.02 3.55 -1.33
C VAL A 338 16.63 3.54 -2.74
N VAL A 339 16.77 2.34 -3.29
CA VAL A 339 17.40 2.11 -4.59
C VAL A 339 16.33 1.71 -5.60
N GLY A 340 16.23 2.44 -6.71
CA GLY A 340 15.31 2.14 -7.81
C GLY A 340 15.75 0.92 -8.62
N ASP A 341 14.96 0.59 -9.65
CA ASP A 341 15.22 -0.59 -10.48
C ASP A 341 16.49 -0.44 -11.33
N ASN A 342 17.09 -1.59 -11.69
CA ASN A 342 18.24 -1.68 -12.64
C ASN A 342 19.48 -0.89 -12.18
N VAL A 343 19.66 -0.64 -10.90
CA VAL A 343 20.83 0.08 -10.37
C VAL A 343 22.01 -0.89 -10.22
N ALA A 344 23.20 -0.42 -10.65
CA ALA A 344 24.47 -1.10 -10.42
C ALA A 344 25.28 -0.36 -9.34
N ILE A 345 25.34 -0.93 -8.14
CA ILE A 345 26.23 -0.45 -7.07
C ILE A 345 27.59 -1.14 -7.29
N THR A 346 28.65 -0.38 -7.55
CA THR A 346 29.97 -0.94 -7.86
C THR A 346 30.66 -1.53 -6.61
N ALA A 347 31.66 -2.41 -6.81
CA ALA A 347 32.34 -3.04 -5.69
C ALA A 347 33.01 -2.01 -4.77
N GLY A 348 32.86 -2.17 -3.46
CA GLY A 348 33.40 -1.26 -2.45
C GLY A 348 32.66 0.06 -2.29
N SER A 349 31.57 0.28 -3.01
CA SER A 349 30.73 1.50 -2.84
C SER A 349 30.09 1.57 -1.47
N HIS A 350 29.88 2.79 -0.99
CA HIS A 350 29.23 3.08 0.28
C HIS A 350 28.07 4.07 0.09
N LEU A 351 26.84 3.56 0.12
CA LEU A 351 25.63 4.40 0.12
C LEU A 351 25.35 4.89 1.54
N GLN A 352 25.26 6.20 1.69
CA GLN A 352 25.05 6.87 2.97
C GLN A 352 23.58 6.73 3.44
N THR A 353 23.38 6.83 4.75
CA THR A 353 22.06 6.77 5.39
C THR A 353 21.03 7.65 4.67
N GLY A 354 19.89 7.06 4.31
CA GLY A 354 18.77 7.76 3.66
C GLY A 354 19.00 8.12 2.19
N GLN A 355 20.11 7.68 1.57
CA GLN A 355 20.40 7.98 0.18
C GLN A 355 19.36 7.37 -0.77
N LYS A 356 18.91 8.17 -1.74
CA LYS A 356 18.05 7.72 -2.83
C LYS A 356 18.84 7.59 -4.11
N VAL A 357 18.76 6.42 -4.75
CA VAL A 357 19.40 6.13 -6.03
C VAL A 357 18.33 5.88 -7.08
N TRP A 358 18.37 6.65 -8.16
CA TRP A 358 17.37 6.59 -9.21
C TRP A 358 17.58 5.39 -10.14
N PRO A 359 16.52 4.88 -10.80
CA PRO A 359 16.64 3.75 -11.71
C PRO A 359 17.69 3.96 -12.81
N ASP A 360 18.19 2.82 -13.33
CA ASP A 360 19.10 2.77 -14.48
C ASP A 360 20.44 3.52 -14.27
N THR A 361 20.88 3.68 -13.01
CA THR A 361 22.14 4.37 -12.66
C THR A 361 23.21 3.40 -12.16
N THR A 362 24.48 3.83 -12.26
CA THR A 362 25.65 3.16 -11.65
C THR A 362 26.24 4.07 -10.58
N VAL A 363 26.55 3.54 -9.40
CA VAL A 363 27.11 4.24 -8.25
C VAL A 363 28.26 3.46 -7.63
#